data_d6537cc6b64b067462dec9be33254fe8
#
_entry.id   d6537cc6b64b067462dec9be33254fe8
#
_cell.length_a   1.000
_cell.length_b   1.000
_cell.length_c   1.000
_cell.angle_alpha   90.00
_cell.angle_beta   90.00
_cell.angle_gamma   90.00
#
_symmetry.space_group_name_H-M   'P 1'
#
loop_
_entity.id
_entity.type
_entity.pdbx_description
1 polymer ?
#
loop_
_entity_poly.entity_id
_entity_poly.type
_entity_poly.pdbx_seq_one_letter_code
_entity_poly.pdbx_strand_id
1 'polypeptide(L)'
;MKTKYKKFKIDGLAQVYVEAKKLGYSRSYDSMCKRIRLMNMKPSIVKKSYPKSNWKAYKTTYPGEKVQIDIKYVPIESILFGPLDKRYYQITAIDEYTRKRVLSIVDEKSVTHTANFLETLEDEMGFKIKTVQTDNGREFVNESLEKESMFEIKLKELNIEYKRTRPYSPWQNGKVERSHRLDSEFYSRKKFLSYEEMIKSVKKNCSRYNNTARMVLEFKTPNMVLKEYKERVQYTKKSNKRDLFIFF
;
A
#
# COMPACT_ATOMS: atom_id res chain seq x y z
N MET A 1 -8.53 -24.93 -11.94
CA MET A 1 -9.05 -23.60 -11.67
C MET A 1 -9.80 -23.49 -10.33
N LYS A 2 -10.85 -24.31 -10.07
CA LYS A 2 -11.64 -24.29 -8.81
C LYS A 2 -10.75 -24.39 -7.54
N THR A 3 -9.79 -25.30 -7.51
CA THR A 3 -8.87 -25.51 -6.38
C THR A 3 -7.99 -24.28 -6.13
N LYS A 4 -7.40 -23.69 -7.18
CA LYS A 4 -6.59 -22.45 -7.06
C LYS A 4 -7.45 -21.25 -6.66
N TYR A 5 -8.68 -21.15 -7.15
CA TYR A 5 -9.60 -20.12 -6.70
C TYR A 5 -9.88 -20.23 -5.19
N LYS A 6 -10.20 -21.42 -4.68
CA LYS A 6 -10.44 -21.64 -3.24
C LYS A 6 -9.22 -21.25 -2.39
N LYS A 7 -8.01 -21.57 -2.85
CA LYS A 7 -6.76 -21.27 -2.13
C LYS A 7 -6.39 -19.78 -2.15
N PHE A 8 -6.53 -19.11 -3.29
CA PHE A 8 -6.03 -17.75 -3.50
C PHE A 8 -7.12 -16.67 -3.60
N LYS A 9 -8.39 -16.98 -3.39
CA LYS A 9 -9.49 -16.01 -3.47
C LYS A 9 -9.31 -14.81 -2.54
N ILE A 10 -8.63 -15.00 -1.40
CA ILE A 10 -8.34 -13.96 -0.40
C ILE A 10 -7.33 -12.94 -0.95
N ASP A 11 -6.38 -13.39 -1.78
CA ASP A 11 -5.36 -12.53 -2.40
C ASP A 11 -5.88 -11.82 -3.66
N GLY A 12 -7.09 -12.15 -4.06
CA GLY A 12 -7.78 -11.56 -5.21
C GLY A 12 -7.57 -12.32 -6.52
N LEU A 13 -8.38 -11.96 -7.52
CA LEU A 13 -8.41 -12.66 -8.80
C LEU A 13 -7.12 -12.56 -9.61
N ALA A 14 -6.33 -11.49 -9.43
CA ALA A 14 -5.04 -11.35 -10.09
C ALA A 14 -4.07 -12.46 -9.66
N GLN A 15 -4.00 -12.77 -8.36
CA GLN A 15 -3.18 -13.88 -7.86
C GLN A 15 -3.71 -15.23 -8.34
N VAL A 16 -5.03 -15.42 -8.36
CA VAL A 16 -5.64 -16.64 -8.93
C VAL A 16 -5.23 -16.83 -10.38
N TYR A 17 -5.19 -15.75 -11.16
CA TYR A 17 -4.81 -15.78 -12.57
C TYR A 17 -3.35 -16.16 -12.75
N VAL A 18 -2.44 -15.54 -12.00
CA VAL A 18 -1.00 -15.88 -12.04
C VAL A 18 -0.78 -17.37 -11.74
N GLU A 19 -1.44 -17.88 -10.69
CA GLU A 19 -1.33 -19.29 -10.33
C GLU A 19 -1.96 -20.23 -11.36
N ALA A 20 -3.04 -19.81 -12.02
CA ALA A 20 -3.62 -20.57 -13.11
C ALA A 20 -2.70 -20.61 -14.34
N LYS A 21 -2.05 -19.49 -14.67
CA LYS A 21 -1.06 -19.42 -15.75
C LYS A 21 0.10 -20.41 -15.56
N LYS A 22 0.62 -20.51 -14.35
CA LYS A 22 1.68 -21.47 -13.99
C LYS A 22 1.26 -22.95 -14.23
N LEU A 23 -0.05 -23.21 -14.23
CA LEU A 23 -0.62 -24.53 -14.51
C LEU A 23 -1.08 -24.71 -15.97
N GLY A 24 -0.63 -23.84 -16.88
CA GLY A 24 -0.95 -23.96 -18.31
C GLY A 24 -2.26 -23.29 -18.74
N TYR A 25 -2.89 -22.44 -17.89
CA TYR A 25 -4.08 -21.70 -18.32
C TYR A 25 -3.71 -20.67 -19.40
N SER A 26 -4.17 -20.87 -20.63
CA SER A 26 -3.78 -20.07 -21.81
C SER A 26 -4.67 -18.85 -22.06
N ARG A 27 -5.92 -18.84 -21.56
CA ARG A 27 -6.89 -17.77 -21.84
C ARG A 27 -6.58 -16.49 -21.05
N SER A 28 -7.25 -15.38 -21.46
CA SER A 28 -7.12 -14.07 -20.84
C SER A 28 -7.68 -14.02 -19.41
N TYR A 29 -7.28 -12.98 -18.68
CA TYR A 29 -7.79 -12.68 -17.34
C TYR A 29 -9.32 -12.49 -17.33
N ASP A 30 -9.84 -11.77 -18.33
CA ASP A 30 -11.28 -11.49 -18.42
C ASP A 30 -12.07 -12.78 -18.69
N SER A 31 -11.54 -13.67 -19.53
CA SER A 31 -12.13 -15.01 -19.75
C SER A 31 -12.19 -15.83 -18.46
N MET A 32 -11.14 -15.77 -17.64
CA MET A 32 -11.13 -16.43 -16.33
C MET A 32 -12.18 -15.82 -15.41
N CYS A 33 -12.24 -14.48 -15.32
CA CYS A 33 -13.22 -13.78 -14.47
C CYS A 33 -14.67 -14.11 -14.90
N LYS A 34 -14.93 -14.14 -16.21
CA LYS A 34 -16.23 -14.53 -16.76
C LYS A 34 -16.60 -15.97 -16.35
N ARG A 35 -15.66 -16.91 -16.47
CA ARG A 35 -15.87 -18.31 -16.06
C ARG A 35 -16.14 -18.47 -14.57
N ILE A 36 -15.42 -17.72 -13.70
CA ILE A 36 -15.63 -17.72 -12.25
C ILE A 36 -17.03 -17.23 -11.89
N ARG A 37 -17.55 -16.21 -12.59
CA ARG A 37 -18.93 -15.72 -12.41
C ARG A 37 -19.96 -16.76 -12.83
N LEU A 38 -19.79 -17.35 -14.01
CA LEU A 38 -20.69 -18.39 -14.51
C LEU A 38 -20.76 -19.64 -13.61
N MET A 39 -19.70 -19.89 -12.84
CA MET A 39 -19.67 -20.98 -11.85
C MET A 39 -20.23 -20.58 -10.48
N ASN A 40 -20.84 -19.39 -10.35
CA ASN A 40 -21.33 -18.82 -9.10
C ASN A 40 -20.29 -18.84 -7.95
N MET A 41 -18.99 -18.80 -8.29
CA MET A 41 -17.91 -18.84 -7.30
C MET A 41 -17.64 -17.46 -6.67
N LYS A 42 -18.19 -16.39 -7.22
CA LYS A 42 -18.15 -15.03 -6.71
C LYS A 42 -19.52 -14.39 -6.93
N PRO A 43 -20.10 -13.74 -5.90
CA PRO A 43 -21.36 -13.02 -6.06
C PRO A 43 -21.21 -11.91 -7.13
N SER A 44 -22.25 -11.71 -7.92
CA SER A 44 -22.33 -10.60 -8.86
C SER A 44 -22.47 -9.29 -8.06
N ILE A 45 -21.48 -8.43 -8.16
CA ILE A 45 -21.56 -7.08 -7.59
C ILE A 45 -22.15 -6.17 -8.69
N VAL A 46 -23.31 -5.62 -8.45
CA VAL A 46 -23.86 -4.55 -9.29
C VAL A 46 -22.90 -3.37 -9.18
N LYS A 47 -22.22 -3.05 -10.25
CA LYS A 47 -21.34 -1.88 -10.30
C LYS A 47 -22.23 -0.64 -10.37
N LYS A 48 -22.15 0.21 -9.36
CA LYS A 48 -22.71 1.58 -9.49
C LYS A 48 -21.94 2.28 -10.62
N SER A 49 -22.66 2.77 -11.63
CA SER A 49 -22.07 3.61 -12.65
C SER A 49 -21.92 5.01 -12.08
N TYR A 50 -20.70 5.52 -12.07
CA TYR A 50 -20.42 6.91 -11.76
C TYR A 50 -20.07 7.64 -13.06
N PRO A 51 -20.41 8.95 -13.18
CA PRO A 51 -19.97 9.75 -14.33
C PRO A 51 -18.45 9.65 -14.47
N LYS A 52 -17.97 9.48 -15.69
CA LYS A 52 -16.53 9.47 -15.94
C LYS A 52 -15.97 10.86 -15.67
N SER A 53 -15.10 10.99 -14.69
CA SER A 53 -14.37 12.22 -14.45
C SER A 53 -13.33 12.42 -15.58
N ASN A 54 -13.24 13.63 -16.13
CA ASN A 54 -12.20 14.02 -17.08
C ASN A 54 -10.83 14.24 -16.40
N TRP A 55 -10.76 14.07 -15.08
CA TRP A 55 -9.53 14.23 -14.31
C TRP A 55 -8.56 13.09 -14.59
N LYS A 56 -7.38 13.44 -15.10
CA LYS A 56 -6.29 12.50 -15.30
C LYS A 56 -5.41 12.51 -14.04
N ALA A 57 -5.34 11.39 -13.34
CA ALA A 57 -4.44 11.23 -12.23
C ALA A 57 -2.98 11.37 -12.70
N TYR A 58 -2.17 12.12 -11.95
CA TYR A 58 -0.72 12.12 -12.14
C TYR A 58 -0.20 10.68 -11.97
N LYS A 59 0.63 10.24 -12.91
CA LYS A 59 1.22 8.91 -12.89
C LYS A 59 2.69 9.04 -12.49
N THR A 60 3.05 8.51 -11.33
CA THR A 60 4.43 8.44 -10.87
C THR A 60 5.30 7.58 -11.79
N THR A 61 6.57 7.94 -11.91
CA THR A 61 7.52 7.36 -12.87
C THR A 61 8.61 6.50 -12.23
N TYR A 62 8.83 6.64 -10.90
CA TYR A 62 9.81 5.86 -10.13
C TYR A 62 9.35 5.62 -8.68
N PRO A 63 9.93 4.61 -8.00
CA PRO A 63 9.64 4.34 -6.59
C PRO A 63 10.04 5.52 -5.70
N GLY A 64 9.19 5.88 -4.75
CA GLY A 64 9.43 6.97 -3.81
C GLY A 64 9.14 8.36 -4.35
N GLU A 65 8.76 8.51 -5.63
CA GLU A 65 8.35 9.82 -6.16
C GLU A 65 7.19 10.40 -5.36
N LYS A 66 6.25 9.55 -4.94
CA LYS A 66 5.13 9.94 -4.07
C LYS A 66 4.63 8.77 -3.24
N VAL A 67 4.63 8.96 -1.92
CA VAL A 67 4.11 8.03 -0.93
C VAL A 67 2.89 8.63 -0.26
N GLN A 68 1.78 7.89 -0.22
CA GLN A 68 0.59 8.28 0.54
C GLN A 68 0.66 7.66 1.92
N ILE A 69 0.37 8.45 2.97
CA ILE A 69 0.27 7.99 4.35
C ILE A 69 -1.13 8.29 4.88
N ASP A 70 -1.68 7.36 5.64
CA ASP A 70 -2.97 7.48 6.30
C ASP A 70 -3.03 6.61 7.56
N ILE A 71 -3.89 6.98 8.50
CA ILE A 71 -4.10 6.26 9.76
C ILE A 71 -5.53 5.76 9.83
N LYS A 72 -5.68 4.49 10.18
CA LYS A 72 -6.98 3.89 10.44
C LYS A 72 -7.05 3.27 11.84
N TYR A 73 -8.26 3.18 12.39
CA TYR A 73 -8.51 2.40 13.60
C TYR A 73 -8.33 0.91 13.32
N VAL A 74 -7.70 0.21 14.25
CA VAL A 74 -7.81 -1.25 14.35
C VAL A 74 -9.20 -1.55 14.90
N PRO A 75 -10.03 -2.40 14.24
CA PRO A 75 -11.35 -2.73 14.73
C PRO A 75 -11.29 -3.33 16.14
N ILE A 76 -12.06 -2.75 17.07
CA ILE A 76 -12.04 -3.15 18.50
C ILE A 76 -12.44 -4.61 18.67
N GLU A 77 -13.30 -5.10 17.79
CA GLU A 77 -13.77 -6.49 17.80
C GLU A 77 -12.65 -7.50 17.51
N SER A 78 -11.53 -7.04 16.94
CA SER A 78 -10.34 -7.88 16.69
C SER A 78 -9.37 -7.93 17.87
N ILE A 79 -9.57 -7.11 18.92
CA ILE A 79 -8.68 -6.95 20.07
C ILE A 79 -9.31 -7.67 21.28
N LEU A 80 -8.62 -8.67 21.82
CA LEU A 80 -9.06 -9.46 22.98
C LEU A 80 -8.07 -9.34 24.16
N PHE A 81 -7.32 -8.26 24.25
CA PHE A 81 -6.33 -8.00 25.29
C PHE A 81 -6.40 -6.54 25.75
N GLY A 82 -5.89 -6.30 26.96
CA GLY A 82 -5.86 -4.97 27.57
C GLY A 82 -7.24 -4.44 27.99
N PRO A 83 -7.33 -3.15 28.36
CA PRO A 83 -8.60 -2.53 28.73
C PRO A 83 -9.60 -2.51 27.55
N LEU A 84 -10.89 -2.68 27.84
CA LEU A 84 -11.96 -2.78 26.82
C LEU A 84 -12.13 -1.53 25.95
N ASP A 85 -11.73 -0.37 26.44
CA ASP A 85 -11.79 0.93 25.77
C ASP A 85 -10.49 1.32 25.06
N LYS A 86 -9.40 0.55 25.27
CA LYS A 86 -8.10 0.84 24.62
C LYS A 86 -8.21 0.66 23.11
N ARG A 87 -7.86 1.69 22.39
CA ARG A 87 -7.84 1.72 20.92
C ARG A 87 -6.42 1.63 20.40
N TYR A 88 -6.28 0.96 19.27
CA TYR A 88 -5.03 0.89 18.52
C TYR A 88 -5.25 1.42 17.11
N TYR A 89 -4.17 1.89 16.51
CA TYR A 89 -4.20 2.54 15.20
C TYR A 89 -3.18 1.89 14.29
N GLN A 90 -3.51 1.81 13.02
CA GLN A 90 -2.62 1.36 11.97
C GLN A 90 -2.20 2.55 11.13
N ILE A 91 -0.90 2.88 11.15
CA ILE A 91 -0.30 3.80 10.19
C ILE A 91 0.01 2.99 8.94
N THR A 92 -0.37 3.50 7.79
CA THR A 92 -0.16 2.87 6.49
C THR A 92 0.54 3.84 5.56
N ALA A 93 1.69 3.46 5.02
CA ALA A 93 2.32 4.15 3.90
C ALA A 93 2.25 3.27 2.64
N ILE A 94 1.93 3.86 1.49
CA ILE A 94 1.89 3.17 0.20
C ILE A 94 2.58 4.01 -0.88
N ASP A 95 3.55 3.43 -1.56
CA ASP A 95 4.19 4.04 -2.72
C ASP A 95 3.26 4.02 -3.94
N GLU A 96 3.15 5.15 -4.61
CA GLU A 96 2.24 5.28 -5.75
C GLU A 96 2.72 4.55 -7.01
N TYR A 97 4.02 4.34 -7.18
CA TYR A 97 4.58 3.65 -8.33
C TYR A 97 4.52 2.13 -8.18
N THR A 98 5.17 1.60 -7.15
CA THR A 98 5.29 0.14 -6.93
C THR A 98 4.06 -0.46 -6.26
N ARG A 99 3.21 0.34 -5.62
CA ARG A 99 2.16 -0.12 -4.67
C ARG A 99 2.72 -0.84 -3.44
N LYS A 100 4.03 -0.79 -3.21
CA LYS A 100 4.62 -1.33 -1.98
C LYS A 100 4.09 -0.55 -0.79
N ARG A 101 3.78 -1.26 0.29
CA ARG A 101 3.29 -0.64 1.51
C ARG A 101 4.09 -1.06 2.72
N VAL A 102 4.08 -0.19 3.73
CA VAL A 102 4.59 -0.40 5.08
C VAL A 102 3.46 -0.14 6.06
N LEU A 103 3.37 -0.94 7.10
CA LEU A 103 2.38 -0.83 8.17
C LEU A 103 3.06 -0.77 9.53
N SER A 104 2.58 0.13 10.39
CA SER A 104 2.93 0.15 11.81
C SER A 104 1.66 0.16 12.66
N ILE A 105 1.72 -0.46 13.84
CA ILE A 105 0.67 -0.39 14.85
C ILE A 105 1.15 0.49 15.98
N VAL A 106 0.30 1.43 16.39
CA VAL A 106 0.53 2.34 17.50
C VAL A 106 -0.70 2.35 18.41
N ASP A 107 -0.47 2.70 19.66
CA ASP A 107 -1.51 2.73 20.70
C ASP A 107 -2.15 4.11 20.89
N GLU A 108 -1.63 5.11 20.16
CA GLU A 108 -2.14 6.46 20.16
C GLU A 108 -2.07 7.07 18.75
N LYS A 109 -3.06 7.90 18.42
CA LYS A 109 -3.09 8.68 17.19
C LYS A 109 -2.46 10.04 17.47
N SER A 110 -1.12 10.10 17.45
CA SER A 110 -0.35 11.31 17.78
C SER A 110 0.66 11.65 16.70
N VAL A 111 1.05 12.94 16.69
CA VAL A 111 2.06 13.47 15.78
C VAL A 111 3.44 12.84 16.04
N THR A 112 3.74 12.49 17.30
CA THR A 112 4.98 11.80 17.68
C THR A 112 5.08 10.43 17.02
N HIS A 113 4.01 9.64 17.04
CA HIS A 113 4.00 8.31 16.41
C HIS A 113 4.14 8.39 14.90
N THR A 114 3.54 9.39 14.26
CA THR A 114 3.70 9.59 12.81
C THR A 114 5.09 10.07 12.44
N ALA A 115 5.70 10.93 13.25
CA ALA A 115 7.10 11.36 13.06
C ALA A 115 8.08 10.18 13.21
N ASN A 116 7.94 9.38 14.28
CA ASN A 116 8.77 8.17 14.48
C ASN A 116 8.60 7.15 13.35
N PHE A 117 7.40 7.02 12.79
CA PHE A 117 7.16 6.15 11.64
C PHE A 117 7.97 6.56 10.41
N LEU A 118 8.22 7.86 10.20
CA LEU A 118 9.04 8.35 9.08
C LEU A 118 10.50 7.93 9.20
N GLU A 119 11.05 7.76 10.41
CA GLU A 119 12.47 7.45 10.63
C GLU A 119 12.89 6.12 9.98
N THR A 120 12.01 5.13 10.00
CA THR A 120 12.28 3.80 9.44
C THR A 120 11.66 3.59 8.06
N LEU A 121 10.85 4.52 7.59
CA LEU A 121 10.00 4.33 6.42
C LEU A 121 10.81 4.09 5.14
N GLU A 122 11.88 4.84 4.90
CA GLU A 122 12.71 4.68 3.71
C GLU A 122 13.43 3.33 3.68
N ASP A 123 13.92 2.87 4.84
CA ASP A 123 14.59 1.58 4.97
C ASP A 123 13.62 0.43 4.72
N GLU A 124 12.42 0.48 5.31
CA GLU A 124 11.37 -0.52 5.10
C GLU A 124 10.83 -0.51 3.65
N MET A 125 10.73 0.65 3.05
CA MET A 125 10.39 0.80 1.62
C MET A 125 11.53 0.34 0.72
N GLY A 126 12.79 0.51 1.15
CA GLY A 126 13.99 0.15 0.41
C GLY A 126 14.32 1.10 -0.74
N PHE A 127 13.89 2.35 -0.65
CA PHE A 127 14.19 3.45 -1.57
C PHE A 127 13.99 4.82 -0.88
N LYS A 128 14.62 5.85 -1.41
CA LYS A 128 14.44 7.23 -0.97
C LYS A 128 13.08 7.79 -1.38
N ILE A 129 12.49 8.58 -0.51
CA ILE A 129 11.16 9.18 -0.72
C ILE A 129 11.34 10.66 -1.07
N LYS A 130 10.76 11.07 -2.21
CA LYS A 130 10.76 12.47 -2.63
C LYS A 130 9.60 13.24 -2.00
N THR A 131 8.39 12.68 -2.04
CA THR A 131 7.19 13.37 -1.58
C THR A 131 6.34 12.45 -0.73
N VAL A 132 5.91 12.93 0.43
CA VAL A 132 4.86 12.31 1.27
C VAL A 132 3.58 13.11 1.13
N GLN A 133 2.46 12.39 0.94
CA GLN A 133 1.13 12.99 0.94
C GLN A 133 0.27 12.38 2.04
N THR A 134 -0.40 13.24 2.83
CA THR A 134 -1.41 12.85 3.82
C THR A 134 -2.70 13.64 3.59
N ASP A 135 -3.73 13.29 4.33
CA ASP A 135 -4.87 14.20 4.54
C ASP A 135 -4.52 15.31 5.54
N ASN A 136 -5.54 16.07 5.98
CA ASN A 136 -5.38 17.15 6.94
C ASN A 136 -5.65 16.69 8.39
N GLY A 137 -5.42 15.43 8.71
CA GLY A 137 -5.61 14.89 10.04
C GLY A 137 -4.68 15.54 11.07
N ARG A 138 -5.18 15.73 12.31
CA ARG A 138 -4.44 16.31 13.43
C ARG A 138 -3.18 15.52 13.81
N GLU A 139 -3.10 14.29 13.42
CA GLU A 139 -1.93 13.41 13.57
C GLU A 139 -0.78 13.73 12.64
N PHE A 140 -0.98 14.62 11.66
CA PHE A 140 0.04 15.07 10.71
C PHE A 140 0.31 16.56 10.80
N VAL A 141 -0.67 17.36 11.21
CA VAL A 141 -0.58 18.82 11.20
C VAL A 141 -1.05 19.41 12.53
N ASN A 142 -0.46 20.54 12.93
CA ASN A 142 -0.96 21.31 14.06
C ASN A 142 -2.24 22.06 13.70
N GLU A 143 -3.07 22.31 14.70
CA GLU A 143 -4.26 23.19 14.57
C GLU A 143 -3.86 24.64 14.25
N SER A 144 -2.78 25.10 14.85
CA SER A 144 -2.20 26.43 14.57
C SER A 144 -1.34 26.35 13.31
N LEU A 145 -1.69 27.14 12.31
CA LEU A 145 -0.92 27.30 11.07
C LEU A 145 0.47 27.96 11.31
N GLU A 146 0.68 28.55 12.49
CA GLU A 146 1.91 29.25 12.84
C GLU A 146 3.02 28.31 13.35
N LYS A 147 2.68 27.09 13.76
CA LYS A 147 3.65 26.13 14.33
C LYS A 147 3.64 24.84 13.51
N GLU A 148 4.83 24.48 13.05
CA GLU A 148 5.01 23.17 12.39
C GLU A 148 4.80 22.02 13.37
N SER A 149 4.21 20.95 12.88
CA SER A 149 4.07 19.71 13.63
C SER A 149 5.40 18.95 13.67
N MET A 150 5.58 18.06 14.65
CA MET A 150 6.74 17.15 14.68
C MET A 150 6.86 16.32 13.40
N PHE A 151 5.75 15.97 12.79
CA PHE A 151 5.73 15.27 11.51
C PHE A 151 6.30 16.12 10.36
N GLU A 152 5.92 17.40 10.28
CA GLU A 152 6.44 18.34 9.29
C GLU A 152 7.93 18.64 9.50
N ILE A 153 8.36 18.81 10.76
CA ILE A 153 9.77 18.98 11.11
C ILE A 153 10.58 17.75 10.66
N LYS A 154 10.09 16.54 10.98
CA LYS A 154 10.76 15.30 10.60
C LYS A 154 10.87 15.12 9.07
N LEU A 155 9.86 15.49 8.30
CA LEU A 155 9.92 15.49 6.84
C LEU A 155 10.99 16.42 6.29
N LYS A 156 11.18 17.62 6.92
CA LYS A 156 12.24 18.56 6.56
C LYS A 156 13.63 17.98 6.87
N GLU A 157 13.81 17.38 8.05
CA GLU A 157 15.07 16.72 8.44
C GLU A 157 15.45 15.62 7.44
N LEU A 158 14.47 14.87 6.96
CA LEU A 158 14.67 13.81 5.96
C LEU A 158 14.75 14.33 4.52
N ASN A 159 14.60 15.64 4.30
CA ASN A 159 14.56 16.28 2.98
C ASN A 159 13.44 15.72 2.08
N ILE A 160 12.26 15.49 2.66
CA ILE A 160 11.07 14.96 1.98
C ILE A 160 10.06 16.10 1.79
N GLU A 161 9.58 16.29 0.57
CA GLU A 161 8.49 17.22 0.27
C GLU A 161 7.19 16.78 0.93
N TYR A 162 6.49 17.72 1.56
CA TYR A 162 5.18 17.45 2.14
C TYR A 162 4.05 17.96 1.27
N LYS A 163 3.05 17.12 1.01
CA LYS A 163 1.82 17.50 0.31
C LYS A 163 0.60 17.10 1.12
N ARG A 164 -0.29 18.06 1.35
CA ARG A 164 -1.61 17.80 1.94
C ARG A 164 -2.66 17.65 0.85
N THR A 165 -3.62 16.77 1.05
CA THR A 165 -4.79 16.69 0.15
C THR A 165 -5.61 17.97 0.27
N ARG A 166 -6.23 18.38 -0.83
CA ARG A 166 -7.19 19.49 -0.81
C ARG A 166 -8.41 19.10 0.03
N PRO A 167 -9.01 20.04 0.75
CA PRO A 167 -10.28 19.79 1.43
C PRO A 167 -11.30 19.16 0.47
N TYR A 168 -12.12 18.27 0.97
CA TYR A 168 -13.15 17.56 0.20
C TYR A 168 -12.64 16.79 -1.02
N SER A 169 -11.38 16.37 -1.03
CA SER A 169 -10.75 15.66 -2.15
C SER A 169 -10.23 14.26 -1.78
N PRO A 170 -11.08 13.34 -1.26
CA PRO A 170 -10.64 12.04 -0.76
C PRO A 170 -9.98 11.18 -1.84
N TRP A 171 -10.32 11.38 -3.12
CA TRP A 171 -9.68 10.65 -4.22
C TRP A 171 -8.17 10.85 -4.32
N GLN A 172 -7.62 11.95 -3.76
CA GLN A 172 -6.18 12.20 -3.76
C GLN A 172 -5.43 11.18 -2.90
N ASN A 173 -6.04 10.68 -1.80
CA ASN A 173 -5.49 9.63 -0.92
C ASN A 173 -6.06 8.23 -1.25
N GLY A 174 -6.73 8.08 -2.38
CA GLY A 174 -7.49 6.89 -2.76
C GLY A 174 -6.66 5.61 -2.90
N LYS A 175 -5.32 5.67 -2.99
CA LYS A 175 -4.48 4.46 -3.07
C LYS A 175 -4.30 3.83 -1.69
N VAL A 176 -4.01 4.64 -0.66
CA VAL A 176 -3.91 4.16 0.72
C VAL A 176 -5.28 3.73 1.25
N GLU A 177 -6.34 4.51 1.01
CA GLU A 177 -7.72 4.14 1.38
C GLU A 177 -8.16 2.81 0.76
N ARG A 178 -7.82 2.60 -0.53
CA ARG A 178 -8.11 1.32 -1.19
C ARG A 178 -7.38 0.16 -0.55
N SER A 179 -6.17 0.37 -0.03
CA SER A 179 -5.43 -0.68 0.69
C SER A 179 -6.09 -1.02 2.02
N HIS A 180 -6.70 -0.06 2.70
CA HIS A 180 -7.45 -0.26 3.96
C HIS A 180 -8.63 -1.22 3.83
N ARG A 181 -9.21 -1.36 2.64
CA ARG A 181 -10.27 -2.35 2.38
C ARG A 181 -9.78 -3.79 2.59
N LEU A 182 -8.54 -4.07 2.19
CA LEU A 182 -7.91 -5.38 2.38
C LEU A 182 -7.60 -5.62 3.86
N ASP A 183 -7.22 -4.56 4.57
CA ASP A 183 -6.98 -4.64 6.01
C ASP A 183 -8.29 -4.89 6.78
N SER A 184 -9.39 -4.28 6.38
CA SER A 184 -10.70 -4.55 6.99
C SER A 184 -11.09 -6.03 6.83
N GLU A 185 -10.82 -6.63 5.67
CA GLU A 185 -11.04 -8.06 5.44
C GLU A 185 -10.07 -8.94 6.26
N PHE A 186 -8.84 -8.49 6.48
CA PHE A 186 -7.88 -9.15 7.35
C PHE A 186 -8.33 -9.12 8.81
N TYR A 187 -8.68 -7.95 9.35
CA TYR A 187 -9.12 -7.78 10.73
C TYR A 187 -10.42 -8.52 11.04
N SER A 188 -11.39 -8.54 10.12
CA SER A 188 -12.65 -9.27 10.32
C SER A 188 -12.49 -10.77 10.58
N ARG A 189 -11.32 -11.34 10.24
CA ARG A 189 -10.98 -12.76 10.40
C ARG A 189 -9.99 -13.01 11.53
N LYS A 190 -9.57 -11.98 12.25
CA LYS A 190 -8.53 -12.06 13.27
C LYS A 190 -9.04 -11.62 14.62
N LYS A 191 -8.56 -12.34 15.63
CA LYS A 191 -8.69 -12.00 17.04
C LYS A 191 -7.28 -12.05 17.62
N PHE A 192 -6.86 -11.00 18.26
CA PHE A 192 -5.51 -10.86 18.84
C PHE A 192 -5.59 -11.00 20.35
N LEU A 193 -4.73 -11.83 20.92
CA LEU A 193 -4.65 -12.09 22.35
C LEU A 193 -3.54 -11.28 23.03
N SER A 194 -2.62 -10.67 22.25
CA SER A 194 -1.61 -9.75 22.75
C SER A 194 -1.23 -8.69 21.72
N TYR A 195 -0.58 -7.63 22.19
CA TYR A 195 -0.05 -6.56 21.33
C TYR A 195 1.02 -7.09 20.38
N GLU A 196 1.92 -7.93 20.87
CA GLU A 196 2.99 -8.55 20.10
C GLU A 196 2.44 -9.45 18.99
N GLU A 197 1.40 -10.25 19.29
CA GLU A 197 0.71 -11.06 18.29
C GLU A 197 0.10 -10.20 17.20
N MET A 198 -0.53 -9.08 17.56
CA MET A 198 -1.11 -8.12 16.63
C MET A 198 -0.06 -7.55 15.71
N ILE A 199 1.05 -7.02 16.24
CA ILE A 199 2.17 -6.48 15.46
C ILE A 199 2.71 -7.54 14.48
N LYS A 200 3.01 -8.74 14.97
CA LYS A 200 3.53 -9.86 14.16
C LYS A 200 2.57 -10.24 13.03
N SER A 201 1.28 -10.30 13.34
CA SER A 201 0.25 -10.64 12.35
C SER A 201 0.08 -9.56 11.29
N VAL A 202 0.13 -8.28 11.68
CA VAL A 202 0.06 -7.13 10.75
C VAL A 202 1.29 -7.08 9.85
N LYS A 203 2.50 -7.28 10.39
CA LYS A 203 3.75 -7.38 9.59
C LYS A 203 3.66 -8.52 8.58
N LYS A 204 3.15 -9.69 8.97
CA LYS A 204 2.92 -10.82 8.07
C LYS A 204 1.89 -10.49 6.98
N ASN A 205 0.81 -9.80 7.32
CA ASN A 205 -0.19 -9.34 6.34
C ASN A 205 0.41 -8.32 5.37
N CYS A 206 1.25 -7.40 5.83
CA CYS A 206 1.97 -6.45 5.00
C CYS A 206 2.91 -7.16 4.02
N SER A 207 3.72 -8.09 4.50
CA SER A 207 4.59 -8.91 3.65
C SER A 207 3.80 -9.69 2.60
N ARG A 208 2.69 -10.32 2.98
CA ARG A 208 1.80 -11.00 2.04
C ARG A 208 1.26 -10.05 0.97
N TYR A 209 0.81 -8.85 1.36
CA TYR A 209 0.36 -7.83 0.43
C TYR A 209 1.44 -7.48 -0.60
N ASN A 210 2.68 -7.25 -0.16
CA ASN A 210 3.80 -6.88 -1.00
C ASN A 210 4.28 -8.01 -1.94
N ASN A 211 3.88 -9.25 -1.65
CA ASN A 211 4.15 -10.44 -2.47
C ASN A 211 2.91 -10.99 -3.20
N THR A 212 1.82 -10.22 -3.25
CA THR A 212 0.58 -10.60 -3.96
C THR A 212 0.49 -9.87 -5.30
N ALA A 213 0.22 -10.59 -6.37
CA ALA A 213 0.08 -10.06 -7.72
C ALA A 213 -1.10 -9.08 -7.84
N ARG A 214 -0.89 -7.96 -8.54
CA ARG A 214 -1.86 -6.89 -8.73
C ARG A 214 -2.13 -6.66 -10.22
N MET A 215 -3.39 -6.63 -10.61
CA MET A 215 -3.76 -6.31 -12.00
C MET A 215 -3.23 -4.94 -12.45
N VAL A 216 -3.24 -3.93 -11.56
CA VAL A 216 -2.74 -2.58 -11.85
C VAL A 216 -1.22 -2.53 -12.04
N LEU A 217 -0.50 -3.58 -11.67
CA LEU A 217 0.93 -3.79 -11.87
C LEU A 217 1.19 -4.87 -12.95
N GLU A 218 0.27 -5.05 -13.88
CA GLU A 218 0.37 -6.06 -14.93
C GLU A 218 0.61 -7.47 -14.37
N PHE A 219 -0.09 -7.80 -13.29
CA PHE A 219 0.01 -9.05 -12.55
C PHE A 219 1.34 -9.29 -11.82
N LYS A 220 2.19 -8.28 -11.71
CA LYS A 220 3.38 -8.32 -10.86
C LYS A 220 3.03 -8.02 -9.40
N THR A 221 3.91 -8.41 -8.50
CA THR A 221 3.82 -8.02 -7.09
C THR A 221 4.52 -6.67 -6.87
N PRO A 222 4.17 -5.91 -5.82
CA PRO A 222 4.92 -4.69 -5.45
C PRO A 222 6.43 -4.91 -5.35
N ASN A 223 6.86 -6.01 -4.72
CA ASN A 223 8.28 -6.35 -4.58
C ASN A 223 8.95 -6.66 -5.94
N MET A 224 8.25 -7.32 -6.88
CA MET A 224 8.78 -7.57 -8.23
C MET A 224 8.99 -6.26 -9.00
N VAL A 225 8.01 -5.33 -8.94
CA VAL A 225 8.13 -4.03 -9.61
C VAL A 225 9.32 -3.23 -9.06
N LEU A 226 9.52 -3.24 -7.74
CA LEU A 226 10.68 -2.60 -7.12
C LEU A 226 11.99 -3.24 -7.56
N LYS A 227 12.07 -4.57 -7.59
CA LYS A 227 13.24 -5.32 -8.02
C LYS A 227 13.61 -4.99 -9.47
N GLU A 228 12.65 -5.07 -10.38
CA GLU A 228 12.85 -4.74 -11.81
C GLU A 228 13.32 -3.30 -12.01
N TYR A 229 12.76 -2.36 -11.24
CA TYR A 229 13.22 -0.97 -11.29
C TYR A 229 14.67 -0.82 -10.87
N LYS A 230 15.07 -1.44 -9.75
CA LYS A 230 16.46 -1.42 -9.27
C LYS A 230 17.44 -2.03 -10.27
N GLU A 231 17.10 -3.16 -10.86
CA GLU A 231 17.90 -3.84 -11.88
C GLU A 231 18.07 -2.96 -13.13
N ARG A 232 17.00 -2.33 -13.61
CA ARG A 232 17.05 -1.40 -14.74
C ARG A 232 17.97 -0.22 -14.48
N VAL A 233 17.88 0.42 -13.31
CA VAL A 233 18.74 1.56 -12.94
C VAL A 233 20.21 1.14 -12.84
N GLN A 234 20.49 -0.05 -12.30
CA GLN A 234 21.86 -0.58 -12.23
C GLN A 234 22.44 -0.84 -13.63
N TYR A 235 21.64 -1.40 -14.53
CA TYR A 235 22.05 -1.65 -15.93
C TYR A 235 22.41 -0.35 -16.63
N THR A 236 21.56 0.67 -16.55
CA THR A 236 21.81 1.99 -17.15
C THR A 236 23.09 2.64 -16.62
N LYS A 237 23.34 2.56 -15.29
CA LYS A 237 24.58 3.10 -14.70
C LYS A 237 25.83 2.35 -15.18
N LYS A 238 25.76 1.04 -15.43
CA LYS A 238 26.88 0.25 -15.96
C LYS A 238 27.13 0.55 -17.44
N SER A 239 26.07 0.74 -18.24
CA SER A 239 26.18 1.12 -19.66
C SER A 239 26.87 2.47 -19.79
N ASN A 240 26.36 3.50 -19.13
CA ASN A 240 26.94 4.84 -19.17
C ASN A 240 28.42 4.90 -18.70
N LYS A 241 28.82 4.03 -17.75
CA LYS A 241 30.24 3.93 -17.37
C LYS A 241 31.09 3.31 -18.46
N ARG A 242 30.60 2.34 -19.23
CA ARG A 242 31.34 1.73 -20.33
C ARG A 242 31.56 2.70 -21.47
N ASP A 243 30.55 3.51 -21.79
CA ASP A 243 30.62 4.49 -22.86
C ASP A 243 31.63 5.62 -22.54
N LEU A 244 31.83 5.96 -21.26
CA LEU A 244 32.86 6.91 -20.80
C LEU A 244 34.30 6.39 -20.92
N PHE A 245 34.54 5.05 -20.91
CA PHE A 245 35.86 4.46 -21.06
C PHE A 245 36.30 4.20 -22.50
N ILE A 246 35.43 4.46 -23.49
CA ILE A 246 35.74 4.31 -24.92
C ILE A 246 36.27 5.61 -25.52
N PHE A 247 36.27 6.72 -24.79
CA PHE A 247 36.73 8.04 -25.23
C PHE A 247 38.05 8.52 -24.58
N PHE A 248 38.86 7.59 -24.02
CA PHE A 248 40.23 7.87 -23.56
C PHE A 248 41.22 6.93 -24.22
#